data_503de8e0b550e6e21a56f37a3cf3e24d
#
_entry.id   503de8e0b550e6e21a56f37a3cf3e24d
#
_cell.length_a   1.000
_cell.length_b   1.000
_cell.length_c   1.000
_cell.angle_alpha   90.00
_cell.angle_beta   90.00
_cell.angle_gamma   90.00
#
_symmetry.space_group_name_H-M   'P 1'
#
loop_
_entity.id
_entity.type
_entity.pdbx_description
1 polymer ?
#
loop_
_entity_poly.entity_id
_entity_poly.type
_entity_poly.pdbx_seq_one_letter_code
_entity_poly.pdbx_strand_id
1 'polypeptide(L)'
;MSTEDKPSTSKEPMKMPENAAPVVSASEAAARQGDQIEVLAKEAEELRKKLDQERQKLNDIPIQQAAERLDPLPNLGIKQRRILKGHAGKVLCMDWSLDKRHIVSSSQDGKVIVWDGFTTNKEHALTMPTTWVMACAYSPSSQLIACGGLDNKCSVFPLSFEDDILQKKRSVATHTSYMSCCMFLRSDNLLLTGSGDSTCAIWDVESGQMIQNFHGHTGDVFAIDVPKCDTGNVFISAGADKHSLVWDIRTGQCVQSFEGHEADINTVRFHPNGDAFATGSDDATCRLFDLRADRQVCVYEKESILFPVNGVDFSVSGRILFAGYGDYRVGVWDSLKCVRHSVLYGHENRISCLRTSPDGTAICSASWDCTIRIWA
;
A
#
# COMPACT_ATOMS: atom_id res chain seq x y z
N MET A 1 -62.10 -18.54 -69.04
CA MET A 1 -63.42 -18.29 -68.52
C MET A 1 -63.31 -17.91 -67.06
N SER A 2 -63.63 -16.64 -66.91
CA SER A 2 -64.51 -16.04 -65.86
C SER A 2 -63.93 -16.12 -64.43
N THR A 3 -63.94 -15.20 -63.62
CA THR A 3 -64.36 -13.74 -63.54
C THR A 3 -63.88 -13.27 -62.17
N GLU A 4 -63.42 -12.07 -62.16
CA GLU A 4 -63.53 -11.00 -61.14
C GLU A 4 -64.27 -11.34 -59.85
N ASP A 5 -63.66 -10.94 -58.74
CA ASP A 5 -64.29 -9.92 -57.88
C ASP A 5 -63.31 -9.35 -56.84
N LYS A 6 -63.22 -8.04 -56.85
CA LYS A 6 -62.62 -7.25 -55.76
C LYS A 6 -63.74 -6.86 -54.78
N PRO A 7 -63.39 -6.75 -53.49
CA PRO A 7 -63.96 -5.67 -52.68
C PRO A 7 -62.85 -4.69 -52.09
N SER A 8 -63.20 -3.46 -52.28
CA SER A 8 -62.61 -2.27 -51.68
C SER A 8 -62.80 -2.27 -50.17
N THR A 9 -61.75 -2.03 -49.39
CA THR A 9 -61.89 -1.55 -48.03
C THR A 9 -61.01 -0.35 -47.80
N SER A 10 -61.66 0.77 -47.52
CA SER A 10 -61.18 2.05 -47.04
C SER A 10 -60.33 1.88 -45.79
N LYS A 11 -59.08 2.31 -45.84
CA LYS A 11 -58.23 2.46 -44.65
C LYS A 11 -58.42 3.86 -44.10
N GLU A 12 -59.02 3.96 -42.92
CA GLU A 12 -58.95 5.12 -42.03
C GLU A 12 -57.51 5.33 -41.54
N PRO A 13 -57.03 6.55 -41.40
CA PRO A 13 -55.67 6.80 -40.85
C PRO A 13 -55.67 6.60 -39.32
N MET A 14 -54.84 5.67 -38.87
CA MET A 14 -54.51 5.44 -37.47
C MET A 14 -53.87 6.74 -36.89
N LYS A 15 -54.54 7.37 -35.95
CA LYS A 15 -53.96 8.43 -35.10
C LYS A 15 -52.90 7.82 -34.22
N MET A 16 -51.65 8.26 -34.41
CA MET A 16 -50.53 8.00 -33.48
C MET A 16 -50.79 8.69 -32.15
N PRO A 17 -50.46 8.11 -30.99
CA PRO A 17 -50.60 8.81 -29.73
C PRO A 17 -49.51 9.90 -29.63
N GLU A 18 -49.97 11.10 -29.44
CA GLU A 18 -49.17 12.27 -29.08
C GLU A 18 -48.72 12.21 -27.63
N ASN A 19 -47.64 11.46 -27.35
CA ASN A 19 -46.90 11.57 -26.09
C ASN A 19 -45.48 11.03 -26.32
N ALA A 20 -44.72 11.68 -27.18
CA ALA A 20 -43.26 11.53 -27.21
C ALA A 20 -42.67 12.43 -26.14
N ALA A 21 -42.14 11.85 -25.08
CA ALA A 21 -41.29 12.56 -24.13
C ALA A 21 -40.17 13.26 -24.90
N PRO A 22 -39.77 14.49 -24.54
CA PRO A 22 -38.73 15.23 -25.26
C PRO A 22 -37.43 14.44 -25.20
N VAL A 23 -36.87 14.12 -26.35
CA VAL A 23 -35.52 13.51 -26.46
C VAL A 23 -34.52 14.61 -26.08
N VAL A 24 -34.08 14.56 -24.83
CA VAL A 24 -33.02 15.45 -24.33
C VAL A 24 -31.75 15.14 -25.12
N SER A 25 -31.14 16.15 -25.72
CA SER A 25 -29.90 15.98 -26.50
C SER A 25 -28.77 15.50 -25.56
N ALA A 26 -27.85 14.71 -26.09
CA ALA A 26 -26.72 14.18 -25.28
C ALA A 26 -25.91 15.31 -24.63
N SER A 27 -25.86 16.49 -25.24
CA SER A 27 -25.22 17.71 -24.68
C SER A 27 -25.97 18.28 -23.48
N GLU A 28 -27.32 18.29 -23.50
CA GLU A 28 -28.12 18.75 -22.36
C GLU A 28 -28.10 17.75 -21.19
N ALA A 29 -28.00 16.44 -21.47
CA ALA A 29 -27.83 15.43 -20.44
C ALA A 29 -26.45 15.55 -19.76
N ALA A 30 -25.39 15.80 -20.53
CA ALA A 30 -24.04 16.03 -20.02
C ALA A 30 -23.95 17.33 -19.19
N ALA A 31 -24.60 18.40 -19.63
CA ALA A 31 -24.65 19.66 -18.88
C ALA A 31 -25.39 19.49 -17.53
N ARG A 32 -26.52 18.80 -17.52
CA ARG A 32 -27.24 18.50 -16.26
C ARG A 32 -26.45 17.60 -15.29
N GLN A 33 -25.66 16.67 -15.81
CA GLN A 33 -24.74 15.87 -14.99
C GLN A 33 -23.61 16.74 -14.42
N GLY A 34 -23.06 17.68 -15.21
CA GLY A 34 -22.06 18.62 -14.74
C GLY A 34 -22.59 19.49 -13.60
N ASP A 35 -23.79 20.08 -13.78
CA ASP A 35 -24.44 20.90 -12.74
C ASP A 35 -24.72 20.09 -11.45
N GLN A 36 -25.12 18.82 -11.58
CA GLN A 36 -25.32 17.93 -10.43
C GLN A 36 -24.01 17.62 -9.70
N ILE A 37 -22.91 17.40 -10.42
CA ILE A 37 -21.59 17.15 -9.83
C ILE A 37 -21.12 18.39 -9.07
N GLU A 38 -21.29 19.58 -9.60
CA GLU A 38 -20.93 20.83 -8.89
C GLU A 38 -21.74 21.05 -7.61
N VAL A 39 -23.05 20.73 -7.65
CA VAL A 39 -23.92 20.82 -6.47
C VAL A 39 -23.47 19.85 -5.39
N LEU A 40 -23.22 18.59 -5.77
CA LEU A 40 -22.76 17.55 -4.84
C LEU A 40 -21.36 17.87 -4.28
N ALA A 41 -20.47 18.44 -5.09
CA ALA A 41 -19.16 18.89 -4.64
C ALA A 41 -19.24 20.00 -3.59
N LYS A 42 -20.13 20.99 -3.78
CA LYS A 42 -20.38 22.04 -2.79
C LYS A 42 -20.99 21.50 -1.51
N GLU A 43 -21.94 20.58 -1.62
CA GLU A 43 -22.55 19.94 -0.45
C GLU A 43 -21.51 19.13 0.34
N ALA A 44 -20.64 18.38 -0.33
CA ALA A 44 -19.54 17.65 0.28
C ALA A 44 -18.58 18.59 1.02
N GLU A 45 -18.23 19.73 0.44
CA GLU A 45 -17.37 20.73 1.08
C GLU A 45 -18.04 21.39 2.31
N GLU A 46 -19.34 21.66 2.24
CA GLU A 46 -20.09 22.16 3.38
C GLU A 46 -20.18 21.14 4.53
N LEU A 47 -20.39 19.87 4.18
CA LEU A 47 -20.41 18.78 5.17
C LEU A 47 -19.04 18.58 5.81
N ARG A 48 -17.95 18.68 5.04
CA ARG A 48 -16.58 18.68 5.59
C ARG A 48 -16.38 19.81 6.59
N LYS A 49 -16.75 21.04 6.23
CA LYS A 49 -16.64 22.20 7.14
C LYS A 49 -17.43 22.01 8.42
N LYS A 50 -18.65 21.47 8.32
CA LYS A 50 -19.47 21.16 9.50
C LYS A 50 -18.80 20.06 10.37
N LEU A 51 -18.27 19.02 9.77
CA LEU A 51 -17.57 17.95 10.46
C LEU A 51 -16.33 18.48 11.20
N ASP A 52 -15.55 19.36 10.57
CA ASP A 52 -14.39 19.98 11.21
C ASP A 52 -14.81 20.91 12.37
N GLN A 53 -15.91 21.63 12.25
CA GLN A 53 -16.45 22.45 13.33
C GLN A 53 -16.91 21.58 14.52
N GLU A 54 -17.55 20.43 14.27
CA GLU A 54 -17.93 19.51 15.34
C GLU A 54 -16.68 18.85 15.98
N ARG A 55 -15.68 18.49 15.17
CA ARG A 55 -14.40 17.99 15.68
C ARG A 55 -13.67 19.01 16.58
N GLN A 56 -13.70 20.30 16.22
CA GLN A 56 -13.11 21.36 17.05
C GLN A 56 -13.80 21.55 18.41
N LYS A 57 -15.08 21.15 18.52
CA LYS A 57 -15.80 21.17 19.80
C LYS A 57 -15.40 20.04 20.74
N LEU A 58 -14.77 18.99 20.23
CA LEU A 58 -14.25 17.91 21.05
C LEU A 58 -13.03 18.44 21.81
N ASN A 59 -13.04 18.30 23.14
CA ASN A 59 -11.91 18.67 24.00
C ASN A 59 -10.80 17.63 23.93
N ASP A 60 -10.28 17.41 22.72
CA ASP A 60 -9.19 16.44 22.49
C ASP A 60 -7.85 17.05 22.87
N ILE A 61 -7.07 16.27 23.59
CA ILE A 61 -5.70 16.62 23.95
C ILE A 61 -4.76 16.09 22.86
N PRO A 62 -3.87 16.91 22.29
CA PRO A 62 -2.86 16.45 21.36
C PRO A 62 -2.04 15.30 21.95
N ILE A 63 -1.65 14.33 21.12
CA ILE A 63 -0.92 13.13 21.58
C ILE A 63 0.38 13.50 22.29
N GLN A 64 1.07 14.57 21.85
CA GLN A 64 2.28 15.08 22.48
C GLN A 64 2.02 15.52 23.94
N GLN A 65 0.91 16.21 24.19
CA GLN A 65 0.54 16.67 25.53
C GLN A 65 0.13 15.47 26.41
N ALA A 66 -0.60 14.50 25.88
CA ALA A 66 -0.90 13.26 26.59
C ALA A 66 0.37 12.47 26.94
N ALA A 67 1.39 12.55 26.07
CA ALA A 67 2.67 11.87 26.23
C ALA A 67 3.69 12.65 27.09
N GLU A 68 3.41 13.86 27.56
CA GLU A 68 4.35 14.63 28.41
C GLU A 68 4.78 13.88 29.68
N ARG A 69 3.84 13.09 30.24
CA ARG A 69 4.08 12.31 31.47
C ARG A 69 4.95 11.07 31.25
N LEU A 70 5.19 10.69 29.99
CA LEU A 70 6.00 9.53 29.67
C LEU A 70 7.49 9.88 29.74
N ASP A 71 8.30 8.96 30.24
CA ASP A 71 9.73 9.10 30.21
C ASP A 71 10.23 9.18 28.77
N PRO A 72 11.26 10.00 28.51
CA PRO A 72 11.90 10.04 27.21
C PRO A 72 12.51 8.67 26.89
N LEU A 73 12.58 8.33 25.58
CA LEU A 73 13.25 7.10 25.16
C LEU A 73 14.71 7.11 25.64
N PRO A 74 15.19 6.00 26.23
CA PRO A 74 16.60 5.87 26.56
C PRO A 74 17.45 5.83 25.29
N ASN A 75 18.77 5.96 25.43
CA ASN A 75 19.64 5.76 24.30
C ASN A 75 19.53 4.31 23.80
N LEU A 76 18.97 4.13 22.61
CA LEU A 76 18.66 2.83 22.06
C LEU A 76 19.90 2.04 21.64
N GLY A 77 21.05 2.72 21.45
CA GLY A 77 22.32 2.09 21.09
C GLY A 77 22.30 1.32 19.76
N ILE A 78 21.32 1.58 18.89
CA ILE A 78 21.14 0.86 17.61
C ILE A 78 22.36 1.07 16.72
N LYS A 79 22.98 -0.02 16.28
CA LYS A 79 24.17 -0.04 15.44
C LYS A 79 23.99 -0.99 14.28
N GLN A 80 24.69 -0.68 13.18
CA GLN A 80 24.76 -1.63 12.07
C GLN A 80 25.47 -2.91 12.50
N ARG A 81 24.80 -4.05 12.33
CA ARG A 81 25.33 -5.37 12.69
C ARG A 81 25.80 -6.18 11.49
N ARG A 82 25.08 -6.09 10.38
CA ARG A 82 25.33 -6.88 9.18
C ARG A 82 25.06 -6.06 7.91
N ILE A 83 25.73 -6.46 6.83
CA ILE A 83 25.49 -5.94 5.48
C ILE A 83 25.29 -7.15 4.56
N LEU A 84 24.16 -7.23 3.89
CA LEU A 84 23.88 -8.24 2.87
C LEU A 84 24.28 -7.66 1.51
N LYS A 85 25.31 -8.22 0.90
CA LYS A 85 25.84 -7.79 -0.39
C LYS A 85 25.67 -8.86 -1.45
N GLY A 86 25.19 -8.46 -2.63
CA GLY A 86 25.12 -9.42 -3.75
C GLY A 86 24.08 -9.15 -4.79
N HIS A 87 23.25 -8.13 -4.63
CA HIS A 87 22.51 -7.52 -5.73
C HIS A 87 23.47 -6.68 -6.60
N ALA A 88 23.25 -6.72 -7.92
CA ALA A 88 24.00 -5.91 -8.88
C ALA A 88 23.28 -4.60 -9.23
N GLY A 89 22.05 -4.43 -8.79
CA GLY A 89 21.21 -3.26 -9.02
C GLY A 89 20.56 -2.78 -7.73
N LYS A 90 19.81 -1.68 -7.83
CA LYS A 90 19.09 -1.08 -6.71
C LYS A 90 18.17 -2.10 -6.05
N VAL A 91 18.26 -2.24 -4.73
CA VAL A 91 17.27 -3.02 -3.97
C VAL A 91 16.02 -2.17 -3.83
N LEU A 92 14.86 -2.72 -4.20
CA LEU A 92 13.60 -1.98 -4.26
C LEU A 92 12.67 -2.34 -3.10
N CYS A 93 12.55 -3.62 -2.78
CA CYS A 93 11.71 -4.09 -1.70
C CYS A 93 12.40 -5.20 -0.91
N MET A 94 11.96 -5.41 0.30
CA MET A 94 12.38 -6.54 1.14
C MET A 94 11.30 -6.90 2.14
N ASP A 95 11.34 -8.13 2.63
CA ASP A 95 10.45 -8.61 3.68
C ASP A 95 11.14 -9.63 4.57
N TRP A 96 10.68 -9.73 5.84
CA TRP A 96 11.14 -10.72 6.80
C TRP A 96 10.26 -11.97 6.76
N SER A 97 10.88 -13.11 6.85
CA SER A 97 10.19 -14.36 7.18
C SER A 97 9.73 -14.34 8.65
N LEU A 98 8.60 -14.98 8.94
CA LEU A 98 8.11 -15.12 10.32
C LEU A 98 9.00 -16.02 11.19
N ASP A 99 9.90 -16.79 10.58
CA ASP A 99 10.93 -17.56 11.30
C ASP A 99 12.02 -16.69 11.96
N LYS A 100 11.98 -15.35 11.73
CA LYS A 100 12.88 -14.33 12.31
C LYS A 100 14.34 -14.43 11.83
N ARG A 101 14.61 -15.31 10.85
CA ARG A 101 15.94 -15.58 10.35
C ARG A 101 16.14 -15.17 8.90
N HIS A 102 15.17 -15.46 8.04
CA HIS A 102 15.33 -15.25 6.61
C HIS A 102 14.72 -13.92 6.16
N ILE A 103 15.34 -13.36 5.14
CA ILE A 103 14.94 -12.11 4.50
C ILE A 103 14.84 -12.36 3.00
N VAL A 104 13.74 -11.91 2.37
CA VAL A 104 13.64 -11.85 0.92
C VAL A 104 13.88 -10.43 0.47
N SER A 105 14.53 -10.26 -0.66
CA SER A 105 14.75 -8.96 -1.29
C SER A 105 14.58 -9.03 -2.80
N SER A 106 14.05 -7.96 -3.36
CA SER A 106 13.88 -7.79 -4.81
C SER A 106 14.63 -6.56 -5.32
N SER A 107 15.10 -6.62 -6.55
CA SER A 107 15.99 -5.60 -7.09
C SER A 107 15.71 -5.28 -8.56
N GLN A 108 16.21 -4.12 -8.97
CA GLN A 108 16.25 -3.68 -10.36
C GLN A 108 17.01 -4.63 -11.29
N ASP A 109 17.94 -5.44 -10.76
CA ASP A 109 18.72 -6.42 -11.52
C ASP A 109 17.90 -7.63 -12.00
N GLY A 110 16.60 -7.68 -11.66
CA GLY A 110 15.70 -8.78 -11.98
C GLY A 110 15.88 -9.99 -11.07
N LYS A 111 16.63 -9.86 -9.97
CA LYS A 111 16.84 -10.93 -9.01
C LYS A 111 15.99 -10.77 -7.78
N VAL A 112 15.57 -11.91 -7.26
CA VAL A 112 15.00 -12.06 -5.93
C VAL A 112 15.92 -12.98 -5.13
N ILE A 113 16.41 -12.50 -4.01
CA ILE A 113 17.38 -13.24 -3.19
C ILE A 113 16.80 -13.48 -1.81
N VAL A 114 16.92 -14.70 -1.35
CA VAL A 114 16.65 -15.11 0.02
C VAL A 114 17.95 -15.18 0.78
N TRP A 115 18.00 -14.51 1.91
CA TRP A 115 19.17 -14.37 2.75
C TRP A 115 18.95 -14.99 4.13
N ASP A 116 19.98 -15.58 4.67
CA ASP A 116 20.09 -15.83 6.11
C ASP A 116 20.58 -14.53 6.79
N GLY A 117 19.75 -13.92 7.61
CA GLY A 117 20.05 -12.66 8.31
C GLY A 117 21.17 -12.77 9.34
N PHE A 118 21.47 -13.97 9.85
CA PHE A 118 22.53 -14.21 10.82
C PHE A 118 23.88 -14.46 10.18
N THR A 119 23.93 -15.31 9.16
CA THR A 119 25.17 -15.69 8.46
C THR A 119 25.51 -14.79 7.30
N THR A 120 24.57 -13.99 6.82
CA THR A 120 24.67 -13.16 5.61
C THR A 120 24.76 -13.94 4.30
N ASN A 121 24.58 -15.24 4.33
CA ASN A 121 24.63 -16.09 3.17
C ASN A 121 23.37 -15.92 2.30
N LYS A 122 23.55 -16.13 1.01
CA LYS A 122 22.43 -16.30 0.09
C LYS A 122 22.00 -17.75 0.12
N GLU A 123 20.75 -18.01 0.45
CA GLU A 123 20.20 -19.36 0.43
C GLU A 123 19.59 -19.67 -0.93
N HIS A 124 18.82 -18.72 -1.48
CA HIS A 124 18.23 -18.83 -2.80
C HIS A 124 18.43 -17.54 -3.59
N ALA A 125 18.63 -17.68 -4.89
CA ALA A 125 18.71 -16.56 -5.83
C ALA A 125 17.90 -16.91 -7.07
N LEU A 126 16.77 -16.24 -7.24
CA LEU A 126 15.87 -16.41 -8.37
C LEU A 126 16.11 -15.29 -9.38
N THR A 127 16.16 -15.61 -10.66
CA THR A 127 16.20 -14.62 -11.73
C THR A 127 14.82 -14.55 -12.38
N MET A 128 14.23 -13.37 -12.34
CA MET A 128 12.95 -13.12 -12.97
C MET A 128 13.13 -12.88 -14.47
N PRO A 129 12.09 -13.14 -15.29
CA PRO A 129 12.14 -12.90 -16.72
C PRO A 129 12.34 -11.42 -17.08
N THR A 130 11.93 -10.53 -16.17
CA THR A 130 12.01 -9.08 -16.35
C THR A 130 12.89 -8.45 -15.29
N THR A 131 13.50 -7.31 -15.62
CA THR A 131 14.15 -6.42 -14.66
C THR A 131 13.12 -5.61 -13.88
N TRP A 132 13.54 -4.88 -12.86
CA TRP A 132 12.67 -4.07 -11.97
C TRP A 132 11.62 -4.91 -11.24
N VAL A 133 12.07 -5.80 -10.39
CA VAL A 133 11.21 -6.51 -9.44
C VAL A 133 10.92 -5.57 -8.27
N MET A 134 9.74 -4.96 -8.27
CA MET A 134 9.40 -3.86 -7.35
C MET A 134 8.86 -4.35 -6.00
N ALA A 135 8.27 -5.53 -5.98
CA ALA A 135 7.63 -6.08 -4.80
C ALA A 135 8.12 -7.48 -4.50
N CYS A 136 8.24 -7.78 -3.21
CA CYS A 136 8.44 -9.13 -2.69
C CYS A 136 7.81 -9.28 -1.32
N ALA A 137 7.36 -10.49 -0.99
CA ALA A 137 6.75 -10.82 0.28
C ALA A 137 7.03 -12.28 0.66
N TYR A 138 7.15 -12.54 1.96
CA TYR A 138 7.14 -13.89 2.52
C TYR A 138 5.72 -14.32 2.90
N SER A 139 5.43 -15.62 2.73
CA SER A 139 4.20 -16.20 3.24
C SER A 139 4.24 -16.39 4.76
N PRO A 140 3.08 -16.44 5.43
CA PRO A 140 2.99 -16.70 6.87
C PRO A 140 3.65 -18.01 7.31
N SER A 141 3.62 -19.06 6.49
CA SER A 141 4.30 -20.32 6.78
C SER A 141 5.81 -20.27 6.58
N SER A 142 6.34 -19.20 5.98
CA SER A 142 7.75 -19.09 5.54
C SER A 142 8.15 -20.10 4.45
N GLN A 143 7.17 -20.70 3.76
CA GLN A 143 7.41 -21.72 2.72
C GLN A 143 7.29 -21.17 1.30
N LEU A 144 6.66 -20.00 1.14
CA LEU A 144 6.43 -19.38 -0.15
C LEU A 144 6.97 -17.95 -0.16
N ILE A 145 7.40 -17.51 -1.33
CA ILE A 145 7.69 -16.10 -1.61
C ILE A 145 6.88 -15.64 -2.82
N ALA A 146 6.34 -14.43 -2.73
CA ALA A 146 5.69 -13.75 -3.84
C ALA A 146 6.59 -12.63 -4.34
N CYS A 147 6.65 -12.41 -5.65
CA CYS A 147 7.36 -11.28 -6.22
C CYS A 147 6.80 -10.89 -7.58
N GLY A 148 6.99 -9.61 -7.94
CA GLY A 148 6.56 -9.06 -9.22
C GLY A 148 7.01 -7.61 -9.40
N GLY A 149 6.69 -7.03 -10.56
CA GLY A 149 7.13 -5.68 -10.90
C GLY A 149 6.60 -5.20 -12.24
N LEU A 150 7.51 -4.75 -13.11
CA LEU A 150 7.15 -4.17 -14.42
C LEU A 150 6.56 -5.17 -15.43
N ASP A 151 6.56 -6.46 -15.13
CA ASP A 151 5.87 -7.47 -15.96
C ASP A 151 4.36 -7.54 -15.71
N ASN A 152 3.84 -6.70 -14.82
CA ASN A 152 2.43 -6.62 -14.42
C ASN A 152 1.92 -7.91 -13.77
N LYS A 153 2.80 -8.83 -13.41
CA LYS A 153 2.46 -10.14 -12.87
C LYS A 153 3.04 -10.35 -11.48
N CYS A 154 2.30 -11.05 -10.64
CA CYS A 154 2.83 -11.62 -9.43
C CYS A 154 3.06 -13.11 -9.60
N SER A 155 4.26 -13.54 -9.24
CA SER A 155 4.65 -14.95 -9.26
C SER A 155 4.95 -15.41 -7.84
N VAL A 156 4.45 -16.60 -7.51
CA VAL A 156 4.71 -17.25 -6.23
C VAL A 156 5.63 -18.45 -6.45
N PHE A 157 6.64 -18.57 -5.60
CA PHE A 157 7.65 -19.63 -5.64
C PHE A 157 7.67 -20.37 -4.29
N PRO A 158 7.60 -21.70 -4.30
CA PRO A 158 7.84 -22.48 -3.10
C PRO A 158 9.34 -22.53 -2.77
N LEU A 159 9.69 -22.31 -1.52
CA LEU A 159 11.04 -22.47 -1.00
C LEU A 159 11.24 -23.94 -0.60
N SER A 160 11.48 -24.82 -1.54
CA SER A 160 11.86 -26.21 -1.28
C SER A 160 13.37 -26.38 -1.46
N PHE A 161 13.98 -27.31 -0.71
CA PHE A 161 15.40 -27.62 -0.83
C PHE A 161 15.78 -28.33 -2.15
N GLU A 162 14.82 -28.49 -3.06
CA GLU A 162 15.05 -29.09 -4.37
C GLU A 162 15.49 -28.03 -5.38
N ASP A 163 16.42 -28.40 -6.27
CA ASP A 163 17.09 -27.50 -7.22
C ASP A 163 16.18 -26.85 -8.27
N ASP A 164 14.91 -27.19 -8.32
CA ASP A 164 13.96 -26.77 -9.38
C ASP A 164 12.90 -25.75 -8.95
N ILE A 165 13.25 -24.79 -8.08
CA ILE A 165 12.32 -23.74 -7.59
C ILE A 165 11.68 -22.95 -8.74
N LEU A 166 12.42 -22.69 -9.82
CA LEU A 166 11.93 -21.95 -10.98
C LEU A 166 10.87 -22.69 -11.77
N GLN A 167 10.93 -24.03 -11.82
CA GLN A 167 9.92 -24.83 -12.53
C GLN A 167 8.59 -24.92 -11.77
N LYS A 168 8.60 -24.73 -10.45
CA LYS A 168 7.43 -24.72 -9.61
C LYS A 168 6.77 -23.33 -9.49
N LYS A 169 7.22 -22.37 -10.31
CA LYS A 169 6.66 -21.02 -10.39
C LYS A 169 5.15 -21.05 -10.69
N ARG A 170 4.36 -20.33 -9.89
CA ARG A 170 2.94 -20.08 -10.17
C ARG A 170 2.75 -18.59 -10.48
N SER A 171 2.16 -18.28 -11.63
CA SER A 171 1.69 -16.92 -11.92
C SER A 171 0.31 -16.76 -11.29
N VAL A 172 0.20 -15.94 -10.27
CA VAL A 172 -1.02 -15.83 -9.45
C VAL A 172 -1.81 -14.59 -9.85
N ALA A 173 -1.15 -13.44 -9.96
CA ALA A 173 -1.82 -12.18 -10.23
C ALA A 173 -1.41 -11.60 -11.58
N THR A 174 -2.33 -10.91 -12.24
CA THR A 174 -2.05 -10.13 -13.46
C THR A 174 -2.84 -8.84 -13.41
N HIS A 175 -2.13 -7.73 -13.40
CA HIS A 175 -2.67 -6.37 -13.45
C HIS A 175 -2.56 -5.78 -14.85
N THR A 176 -3.22 -4.66 -15.11
CA THR A 176 -3.12 -3.94 -16.39
C THR A 176 -1.90 -3.01 -16.45
N SER A 177 -1.31 -2.66 -15.31
CA SER A 177 -0.07 -1.90 -15.16
C SER A 177 0.91 -2.63 -14.23
N TYR A 178 2.05 -2.00 -13.94
CA TYR A 178 3.07 -2.59 -13.09
C TYR A 178 2.58 -2.89 -11.67
N MET A 179 3.13 -3.92 -11.08
CA MET A 179 2.85 -4.28 -9.69
C MET A 179 3.84 -3.57 -8.76
N SER A 180 3.33 -2.70 -7.89
CA SER A 180 4.12 -1.89 -6.96
C SER A 180 4.39 -2.58 -5.64
N CYS A 181 3.42 -3.33 -5.14
CA CYS A 181 3.47 -3.96 -3.82
C CYS A 181 2.66 -5.25 -3.78
N CYS A 182 3.07 -6.18 -2.92
CA CYS A 182 2.34 -7.40 -2.64
C CYS A 182 2.54 -7.82 -1.19
N MET A 183 1.59 -8.57 -0.67
CA MET A 183 1.61 -9.10 0.69
C MET A 183 0.72 -10.34 0.78
N PHE A 184 1.19 -11.39 1.46
CA PHE A 184 0.29 -12.46 1.85
C PHE A 184 -0.64 -11.97 2.97
N LEU A 185 -1.87 -12.40 2.92
CA LEU A 185 -2.80 -12.22 4.02
C LEU A 185 -2.45 -13.18 5.16
N ARG A 186 -3.40 -13.52 6.01
CA ARG A 186 -3.15 -14.40 7.18
C ARG A 186 -2.87 -15.85 6.83
N SER A 187 -3.06 -16.25 5.60
CA SER A 187 -2.82 -17.60 5.09
C SER A 187 -1.94 -17.55 3.84
N ASP A 188 -1.29 -18.64 3.53
CA ASP A 188 -0.48 -18.79 2.32
C ASP A 188 -1.33 -18.79 1.04
N ASN A 189 -2.65 -18.97 1.17
CA ASN A 189 -3.57 -19.11 0.04
C ASN A 189 -4.06 -17.77 -0.51
N LEU A 190 -3.92 -16.68 0.24
CA LEU A 190 -4.44 -15.38 -0.15
C LEU A 190 -3.32 -14.36 -0.31
N LEU A 191 -3.24 -13.76 -1.49
CA LEU A 191 -2.27 -12.73 -1.83
C LEU A 191 -2.98 -11.42 -2.14
N LEU A 192 -2.61 -10.35 -1.45
CA LEU A 192 -3.04 -8.98 -1.72
C LEU A 192 -1.97 -8.29 -2.57
N THR A 193 -2.38 -7.59 -3.61
CA THR A 193 -1.50 -6.85 -4.51
C THR A 193 -2.00 -5.42 -4.71
N GLY A 194 -1.08 -4.49 -4.94
CA GLY A 194 -1.37 -3.14 -5.39
C GLY A 194 -0.60 -2.83 -6.67
N SER A 195 -1.19 -2.00 -7.52
CA SER A 195 -0.69 -1.74 -8.87
C SER A 195 -0.77 -0.27 -9.28
N GLY A 196 0.06 0.09 -10.27
CA GLY A 196 -0.03 1.34 -11.01
C GLY A 196 -1.27 1.46 -11.90
N ASP A 197 -2.18 0.49 -11.88
CA ASP A 197 -3.50 0.60 -12.51
C ASP A 197 -4.56 1.20 -11.56
N SER A 198 -4.14 1.76 -10.44
CA SER A 198 -4.97 2.38 -9.39
C SER A 198 -5.86 1.38 -8.64
N THR A 199 -5.59 0.09 -8.75
CA THR A 199 -6.38 -0.95 -8.08
C THR A 199 -5.55 -1.75 -7.08
N CYS A 200 -6.24 -2.28 -6.06
CA CYS A 200 -5.75 -3.38 -5.24
C CYS A 200 -6.59 -4.62 -5.53
N ALA A 201 -6.00 -5.81 -5.42
CA ALA A 201 -6.72 -7.04 -5.66
C ALA A 201 -6.28 -8.16 -4.73
N ILE A 202 -7.22 -9.03 -4.37
CA ILE A 202 -6.95 -10.27 -3.62
C ILE A 202 -7.08 -11.44 -4.57
N TRP A 203 -6.09 -12.32 -4.51
CA TRP A 203 -5.94 -13.48 -5.37
C TRP A 203 -5.85 -14.75 -4.54
N ASP A 204 -6.42 -15.82 -5.07
CA ASP A 204 -6.18 -17.17 -4.57
C ASP A 204 -4.86 -17.69 -5.18
N VAL A 205 -3.92 -18.05 -4.32
CA VAL A 205 -2.58 -18.51 -4.73
C VAL A 205 -2.62 -19.87 -5.43
N GLU A 206 -3.58 -20.72 -5.08
CA GLU A 206 -3.66 -22.06 -5.66
C GLU A 206 -4.27 -22.04 -7.05
N SER A 207 -5.41 -21.39 -7.23
CA SER A 207 -6.12 -21.32 -8.51
C SER A 207 -5.62 -20.18 -9.43
N GLY A 208 -4.95 -19.17 -8.89
CA GLY A 208 -4.55 -17.96 -9.62
C GLY A 208 -5.76 -17.08 -10.03
N GLN A 209 -6.91 -17.27 -9.37
CA GLN A 209 -8.11 -16.48 -9.66
C GLN A 209 -8.17 -15.25 -8.75
N MET A 210 -8.65 -14.16 -9.33
CA MET A 210 -8.97 -12.95 -8.57
C MET A 210 -10.26 -13.18 -7.78
N ILE A 211 -10.16 -13.02 -6.46
CA ILE A 211 -11.31 -13.16 -5.53
C ILE A 211 -12.04 -11.84 -5.43
N GLN A 212 -11.31 -10.73 -5.23
CA GLN A 212 -11.86 -9.40 -5.00
C GLN A 212 -10.97 -8.34 -5.63
N ASN A 213 -11.60 -7.31 -6.21
CA ASN A 213 -10.93 -6.12 -6.71
C ASN A 213 -11.43 -4.89 -5.96
N PHE A 214 -10.53 -3.94 -5.70
CA PHE A 214 -10.79 -2.72 -4.93
C PHE A 214 -10.49 -1.51 -5.80
N HIS A 215 -11.54 -0.74 -6.07
CA HIS A 215 -11.49 0.46 -6.89
C HIS A 215 -11.81 1.69 -6.04
N GLY A 216 -11.01 2.76 -6.17
CA GLY A 216 -11.24 4.01 -5.45
C GLY A 216 -10.05 4.96 -5.47
N HIS A 217 -8.81 4.44 -5.64
CA HIS A 217 -7.67 5.30 -5.93
C HIS A 217 -7.81 5.94 -7.32
N THR A 218 -7.38 7.19 -7.44
CA THR A 218 -7.34 7.93 -8.70
C THR A 218 -5.95 7.99 -9.32
N GLY A 219 -4.94 7.50 -8.59
CA GLY A 219 -3.55 7.39 -9.02
C GLY A 219 -2.97 6.02 -8.70
N ASP A 220 -1.69 5.84 -9.04
CA ASP A 220 -0.96 4.61 -8.80
C ASP A 220 -0.92 4.25 -7.32
N VAL A 221 -1.18 2.99 -6.98
CA VAL A 221 -1.01 2.48 -5.61
C VAL A 221 0.45 2.11 -5.40
N PHE A 222 1.11 2.68 -4.38
CA PHE A 222 2.52 2.40 -4.09
C PHE A 222 2.73 1.47 -2.91
N ALA A 223 1.85 1.49 -1.93
CA ALA A 223 2.00 0.68 -0.73
C ALA A 223 0.67 0.13 -0.24
N ILE A 224 0.74 -1.04 0.37
CA ILE A 224 -0.36 -1.71 1.08
C ILE A 224 0.15 -2.24 2.41
N ASP A 225 -0.74 -2.36 3.38
CA ASP A 225 -0.45 -3.05 4.63
C ASP A 225 -1.69 -3.67 5.25
N VAL A 226 -1.49 -4.72 6.04
CA VAL A 226 -2.55 -5.48 6.73
C VAL A 226 -2.25 -5.47 8.23
N PRO A 227 -3.23 -5.21 9.10
CA PRO A 227 -3.00 -5.19 10.54
C PRO A 227 -2.59 -6.57 11.05
N LYS A 228 -1.59 -6.59 11.93
CA LYS A 228 -1.08 -7.84 12.54
C LYS A 228 -2.04 -8.42 13.58
N CYS A 229 -2.96 -7.62 14.10
CA CYS A 229 -3.97 -8.06 15.07
C CYS A 229 -5.12 -8.82 14.40
N ASP A 230 -5.72 -9.76 15.13
CA ASP A 230 -6.79 -10.63 14.59
C ASP A 230 -8.15 -9.96 14.39
N THR A 231 -8.29 -8.70 14.75
CA THR A 231 -9.59 -8.03 14.87
C THR A 231 -10.17 -7.48 13.59
N GLY A 232 -9.42 -7.45 12.46
CA GLY A 232 -9.86 -6.71 11.29
C GLY A 232 -9.83 -7.48 9.97
N ASN A 233 -10.95 -7.46 9.25
CA ASN A 233 -11.00 -7.79 7.82
C ASN A 233 -10.74 -6.53 7.00
N VAL A 234 -9.73 -5.75 7.40
CA VAL A 234 -9.37 -4.49 6.74
C VAL A 234 -7.94 -4.53 6.26
N PHE A 235 -7.65 -3.79 5.22
CA PHE A 235 -6.30 -3.43 4.82
C PHE A 235 -6.26 -1.95 4.44
N ILE A 236 -5.06 -1.42 4.32
CA ILE A 236 -4.83 -0.04 3.92
C ILE A 236 -3.98 0.01 2.66
N SER A 237 -4.29 0.96 1.79
CA SER A 237 -3.49 1.29 0.61
C SER A 237 -3.18 2.78 0.56
N ALA A 238 -2.10 3.14 -0.10
CA ALA A 238 -1.69 4.52 -0.30
C ALA A 238 -0.95 4.67 -1.63
N GLY A 239 -1.01 5.84 -2.22
CA GLY A 239 -0.45 6.03 -3.55
C GLY A 239 -0.26 7.48 -4.00
N ALA A 240 -0.17 7.65 -5.31
CA ALA A 240 0.10 8.92 -5.99
C ALA A 240 -1.03 9.94 -5.88
N ASP A 241 -2.22 9.51 -5.52
CA ASP A 241 -3.36 10.40 -5.32
C ASP A 241 -3.35 11.14 -3.97
N LYS A 242 -2.28 10.97 -3.16
CA LYS A 242 -2.08 11.58 -1.84
C LYS A 242 -3.07 11.13 -0.77
N HIS A 243 -3.85 10.10 -1.06
CA HIS A 243 -4.82 9.52 -0.14
C HIS A 243 -4.32 8.19 0.42
N SER A 244 -4.72 7.91 1.66
CA SER A 244 -4.64 6.58 2.25
C SER A 244 -6.05 6.05 2.42
N LEU A 245 -6.36 4.92 1.79
CA LEU A 245 -7.70 4.33 1.79
C LEU A 245 -7.71 3.07 2.65
N VAL A 246 -8.70 2.95 3.50
CA VAL A 246 -8.96 1.76 4.31
C VAL A 246 -10.10 0.98 3.68
N TRP A 247 -9.89 -0.31 3.47
CA TRP A 247 -10.80 -1.20 2.76
C TRP A 247 -11.31 -2.31 3.67
N ASP A 248 -12.58 -2.64 3.54
CA ASP A 248 -13.13 -3.89 4.10
C ASP A 248 -12.97 -5.01 3.06
N ILE A 249 -12.20 -6.05 3.41
CA ILE A 249 -11.90 -7.20 2.56
C ILE A 249 -13.17 -7.95 2.16
N ARG A 250 -14.18 -8.01 3.02
CA ARG A 250 -15.40 -8.78 2.78
C ARG A 250 -16.35 -8.09 1.81
N THR A 251 -16.49 -6.77 1.95
CA THR A 251 -17.42 -5.98 1.13
C THR A 251 -16.78 -5.47 -0.15
N GLY A 252 -15.44 -5.39 -0.20
CA GLY A 252 -14.71 -4.80 -1.31
C GLY A 252 -14.81 -3.29 -1.39
N GLN A 253 -15.31 -2.63 -0.35
CA GLN A 253 -15.57 -1.19 -0.34
C GLN A 253 -14.54 -0.42 0.48
N CYS A 254 -14.28 0.81 0.07
CA CYS A 254 -13.54 1.76 0.87
C CYS A 254 -14.39 2.21 2.06
N VAL A 255 -13.85 2.01 3.27
CA VAL A 255 -14.55 2.34 4.53
C VAL A 255 -14.16 3.75 5.00
N GLN A 256 -12.88 4.12 4.85
CA GLN A 256 -12.35 5.40 5.28
C GLN A 256 -11.32 5.92 4.27
N SER A 257 -11.25 7.24 4.11
CA SER A 257 -10.27 7.92 3.28
C SER A 257 -9.57 8.99 4.10
N PHE A 258 -8.24 8.92 4.16
CA PHE A 258 -7.43 9.87 4.91
C PHE A 258 -6.66 10.77 3.96
N GLU A 259 -6.83 12.06 4.16
CA GLU A 259 -6.15 13.12 3.46
C GLU A 259 -5.16 13.83 4.39
N GLY A 260 -4.21 14.55 3.82
CA GLY A 260 -3.29 15.38 4.61
C GLY A 260 -1.96 15.59 3.93
N HIS A 261 -1.40 14.59 3.24
CA HIS A 261 -0.15 14.75 2.49
C HIS A 261 -0.31 15.68 1.28
N GLU A 262 0.75 16.44 1.02
CA GLU A 262 0.79 17.38 -0.11
C GLU A 262 1.40 16.77 -1.38
N ALA A 263 2.03 15.60 -1.25
CA ALA A 263 2.66 14.85 -2.34
C ALA A 263 2.35 13.36 -2.25
N ASP A 264 2.89 12.58 -3.17
CA ASP A 264 2.69 11.14 -3.29
C ASP A 264 3.04 10.42 -1.99
N ILE A 265 2.25 9.41 -1.62
CA ILE A 265 2.50 8.58 -0.45
C ILE A 265 3.21 7.30 -0.91
N ASN A 266 4.48 7.17 -0.55
CA ASN A 266 5.33 6.05 -0.98
C ASN A 266 5.17 4.80 -0.11
N THR A 267 4.75 4.95 1.13
CA THR A 267 4.75 3.86 2.12
C THR A 267 3.66 4.05 3.16
N VAL A 268 3.10 2.93 3.59
CA VAL A 268 2.09 2.88 4.67
C VAL A 268 2.33 1.66 5.53
N ARG A 269 2.15 1.79 6.85
CA ARG A 269 2.27 0.71 7.82
C ARG A 269 1.28 0.87 8.96
N PHE A 270 0.60 -0.23 9.31
CA PHE A 270 -0.22 -0.27 10.51
C PHE A 270 0.64 -0.17 11.77
N HIS A 271 0.14 0.57 12.73
CA HIS A 271 0.62 0.47 14.10
C HIS A 271 0.32 -0.93 14.66
N PRO A 272 1.19 -1.52 15.48
CA PRO A 272 1.02 -2.89 15.97
C PRO A 272 -0.32 -3.18 16.67
N ASN A 273 -0.99 -2.17 17.24
CA ASN A 273 -2.32 -2.33 17.86
C ASN A 273 -3.46 -2.46 16.83
N GLY A 274 -3.22 -2.11 15.56
CA GLY A 274 -4.22 -2.17 14.51
C GLY A 274 -5.21 -1.00 14.41
N ASP A 275 -5.19 -0.06 15.37
CA ASP A 275 -6.14 1.08 15.41
C ASP A 275 -5.60 2.34 14.73
N ALA A 276 -4.33 2.35 14.35
CA ALA A 276 -3.66 3.47 13.74
C ALA A 276 -2.68 3.01 12.65
N PHE A 277 -2.24 3.93 11.82
CA PHE A 277 -1.22 3.65 10.80
C PHE A 277 -0.36 4.88 10.55
N ALA A 278 0.86 4.65 10.09
CA ALA A 278 1.78 5.70 9.64
C ALA A 278 1.99 5.64 8.14
N THR A 279 2.16 6.82 7.56
CA THR A 279 2.48 7.01 6.15
C THR A 279 3.79 7.77 6.00
N GLY A 280 4.46 7.58 4.88
CA GLY A 280 5.61 8.37 4.47
C GLY A 280 5.45 8.85 3.04
N SER A 281 5.78 10.11 2.80
CA SER A 281 5.48 10.80 1.55
C SER A 281 6.68 11.53 0.95
N ASP A 282 6.54 11.90 -0.31
CA ASP A 282 7.47 12.77 -1.03
C ASP A 282 7.51 14.20 -0.48
N ASP A 283 6.51 14.60 0.34
CA ASP A 283 6.52 15.87 1.08
C ASP A 283 7.54 15.91 2.24
N ALA A 284 8.37 14.88 2.37
CA ALA A 284 9.39 14.69 3.41
C ALA A 284 8.82 14.51 4.84
N THR A 285 7.53 14.31 4.99
CA THR A 285 6.88 14.07 6.28
C THR A 285 6.44 12.62 6.43
N CYS A 286 6.40 12.16 7.70
CA CYS A 286 5.61 10.99 8.07
C CYS A 286 4.39 11.46 8.85
N ARG A 287 3.26 10.81 8.69
CA ARG A 287 2.02 11.15 9.39
C ARG A 287 1.43 9.93 10.07
N LEU A 288 0.86 10.13 11.25
CA LEU A 288 0.13 9.12 12.00
C LEU A 288 -1.35 9.44 11.94
N PHE A 289 -2.14 8.45 11.56
CA PHE A 289 -3.59 8.53 11.48
C PHE A 289 -4.22 7.51 12.44
N ASP A 290 -5.31 7.88 13.09
CA ASP A 290 -6.09 7.00 13.96
C ASP A 290 -7.41 6.64 13.26
N LEU A 291 -7.67 5.34 13.11
CA LEU A 291 -8.88 4.82 12.44
C LEU A 291 -10.16 5.15 13.21
N ARG A 292 -10.10 5.15 14.54
CA ARG A 292 -11.26 5.42 15.40
C ARG A 292 -11.61 6.90 15.46
N ALA A 293 -10.57 7.74 15.46
CA ALA A 293 -10.74 9.19 15.46
C ALA A 293 -10.99 9.74 14.05
N ASP A 294 -10.78 8.91 12.99
CA ASP A 294 -10.91 9.25 11.58
C ASP A 294 -10.17 10.55 11.23
N ARG A 295 -8.94 10.68 11.72
CA ARG A 295 -8.11 11.87 11.50
C ARG A 295 -6.63 11.65 11.71
N GLN A 296 -5.84 12.61 11.23
CA GLN A 296 -4.43 12.73 11.53
C GLN A 296 -4.22 13.08 13.00
N VAL A 297 -3.35 12.33 13.67
CA VAL A 297 -2.99 12.50 15.10
C VAL A 297 -1.66 13.24 15.27
N CYS A 298 -0.68 12.94 14.40
CA CYS A 298 0.67 13.51 14.50
C CYS A 298 1.32 13.66 13.13
N VAL A 299 2.19 14.67 13.02
CA VAL A 299 3.13 14.84 11.90
C VAL A 299 4.55 14.71 12.44
N TYR A 300 5.36 13.88 11.80
CA TYR A 300 6.78 13.74 12.07
C TYR A 300 7.55 14.49 10.99
N GLU A 301 7.92 15.70 11.31
CA GLU A 301 8.63 16.60 10.39
C GLU A 301 9.82 17.28 11.08
N LYS A 302 10.75 17.75 10.30
CA LYS A 302 11.82 18.60 10.75
C LYS A 302 12.25 19.47 9.58
N GLU A 303 12.38 20.78 9.79
CA GLU A 303 12.77 21.77 8.76
C GLU A 303 14.05 21.40 7.98
N SER A 304 14.95 20.64 8.62
CA SER A 304 16.19 20.19 7.97
C SER A 304 16.04 18.96 7.09
N ILE A 305 14.85 18.34 7.02
CA ILE A 305 14.58 17.17 6.17
C ILE A 305 13.81 17.65 4.95
N LEU A 306 14.44 17.54 3.78
CA LEU A 306 13.89 17.98 2.50
C LEU A 306 13.77 16.81 1.50
N PHE A 307 13.98 15.58 1.96
CA PHE A 307 14.03 14.42 1.10
C PHE A 307 12.85 13.50 1.34
N PRO A 308 12.35 12.84 0.27
CA PRO A 308 11.24 11.91 0.34
C PRO A 308 11.41 10.83 1.41
N VAL A 309 10.31 10.43 2.02
CA VAL A 309 10.22 9.23 2.85
C VAL A 309 9.79 8.07 1.97
N ASN A 310 10.61 7.03 1.86
CA ASN A 310 10.33 5.89 0.99
C ASN A 310 9.97 4.60 1.75
N GLY A 311 10.23 4.55 3.04
CA GLY A 311 9.90 3.39 3.86
C GLY A 311 9.62 3.80 5.29
N VAL A 312 8.57 3.28 5.87
CA VAL A 312 8.28 3.41 7.31
C VAL A 312 8.01 2.03 7.90
N ASP A 313 8.33 1.86 9.16
CA ASP A 313 7.89 0.72 9.95
C ASP A 313 7.94 1.03 11.44
N PHE A 314 7.10 0.35 12.22
CA PHE A 314 7.05 0.49 13.66
C PHE A 314 7.90 -0.57 14.37
N SER A 315 8.40 -0.23 15.55
CA SER A 315 8.82 -1.24 16.53
C SER A 315 7.63 -2.10 16.97
N VAL A 316 7.88 -3.29 17.45
CA VAL A 316 6.80 -4.21 17.91
C VAL A 316 5.94 -3.59 19.01
N SER A 317 6.53 -2.72 19.84
CA SER A 317 5.78 -1.97 20.86
C SER A 317 4.97 -0.80 20.32
N GLY A 318 5.18 -0.39 19.06
CA GLY A 318 4.59 0.81 18.48
C GLY A 318 5.19 2.12 18.96
N ARG A 319 6.10 2.10 19.95
CA ARG A 319 6.68 3.31 20.54
C ARG A 319 7.69 4.01 19.63
N ILE A 320 8.31 3.29 18.73
CA ILE A 320 9.31 3.82 17.80
C ILE A 320 8.78 3.69 16.38
N LEU A 321 8.86 4.79 15.63
CA LEU A 321 8.65 4.81 14.18
C LEU A 321 10.01 4.98 13.51
N PHE A 322 10.34 4.06 12.62
CA PHE A 322 11.50 4.15 11.74
C PHE A 322 11.09 4.71 10.39
N ALA A 323 11.82 5.68 9.89
CA ALA A 323 11.57 6.31 8.60
C ALA A 323 12.84 6.35 7.75
N GLY A 324 12.79 5.79 6.55
CA GLY A 324 13.88 5.76 5.58
C GLY A 324 13.74 6.86 4.55
N TYR A 325 14.77 7.67 4.45
CA TYR A 325 14.77 8.88 3.63
C TYR A 325 15.58 8.73 2.34
N GLY A 326 15.28 9.61 1.38
CA GLY A 326 16.05 9.76 0.16
C GLY A 326 17.46 10.31 0.36
N ASP A 327 17.78 10.86 1.56
CA ASP A 327 19.09 11.35 1.97
C ASP A 327 19.98 10.27 2.60
N TYR A 328 19.67 8.99 2.38
CA TYR A 328 20.43 7.80 2.78
C TYR A 328 20.34 7.45 4.27
N ARG A 329 19.53 8.18 5.04
CA ARG A 329 19.42 8.08 6.50
C ARG A 329 18.16 7.35 6.92
N VAL A 330 18.24 6.67 8.07
CA VAL A 330 17.05 6.19 8.78
C VAL A 330 16.82 7.07 9.99
N GLY A 331 15.70 7.76 10.03
CA GLY A 331 15.22 8.50 11.19
C GLY A 331 14.55 7.58 12.19
N VAL A 332 14.87 7.76 13.45
CA VAL A 332 14.23 7.05 14.58
C VAL A 332 13.40 8.05 15.34
N TRP A 333 12.09 7.88 15.33
CA TRP A 333 11.15 8.81 15.93
C TRP A 333 10.43 8.19 17.13
N ASP A 334 10.21 8.96 18.17
CA ASP A 334 9.27 8.64 19.24
C ASP A 334 7.86 8.87 18.72
N SER A 335 7.08 7.79 18.56
CA SER A 335 5.76 7.85 17.94
C SER A 335 4.75 8.64 18.77
N LEU A 336 4.89 8.69 20.09
CA LEU A 336 3.98 9.38 20.98
C LEU A 336 4.38 10.85 21.22
N LYS A 337 5.68 11.12 21.37
CA LYS A 337 6.18 12.49 21.59
C LYS A 337 6.36 13.26 20.28
N CYS A 338 6.27 12.58 19.13
CA CYS A 338 6.48 13.16 17.79
C CYS A 338 7.84 13.85 17.63
N VAL A 339 8.87 13.36 18.33
CA VAL A 339 10.23 13.92 18.31
C VAL A 339 11.20 12.93 17.71
N ARG A 340 12.12 13.42 16.88
CA ARG A 340 13.19 12.57 16.36
C ARG A 340 14.20 12.27 17.46
N HIS A 341 14.32 11.00 17.83
CA HIS A 341 15.22 10.51 18.87
C HIS A 341 16.66 10.41 18.35
N SER A 342 16.87 9.74 17.21
CA SER A 342 18.20 9.52 16.64
C SER A 342 18.14 9.33 15.13
N VAL A 343 19.31 9.22 14.50
CA VAL A 343 19.48 8.98 13.06
C VAL A 343 20.52 7.90 12.87
N LEU A 344 20.22 6.90 12.04
CA LEU A 344 21.15 5.85 11.67
C LEU A 344 21.81 6.22 10.35
N TYR A 345 23.14 6.17 10.34
CA TYR A 345 23.98 6.47 9.21
C TYR A 345 24.66 5.21 8.71
N GLY A 346 24.78 5.08 7.41
CA GLY A 346 25.52 3.96 6.83
C GLY A 346 25.31 3.78 5.34
N HIS A 347 24.04 3.83 4.84
CA HIS A 347 23.79 3.72 3.42
C HIS A 347 24.43 4.85 2.61
N GLU A 348 24.80 4.52 1.38
CA GLU A 348 25.47 5.41 0.42
C GLU A 348 24.52 5.89 -0.68
N ASN A 349 23.27 5.46 -0.65
CA ASN A 349 22.25 5.88 -1.58
C ASN A 349 20.88 5.85 -0.91
N ARG A 350 19.82 6.29 -1.63
CA ARG A 350 18.43 6.37 -1.22
C ARG A 350 17.97 5.06 -0.56
N ILE A 351 17.30 5.16 0.59
CA ILE A 351 16.62 4.03 1.21
C ILE A 351 15.31 3.80 0.46
N SER A 352 15.03 2.58 0.11
CA SER A 352 13.82 2.17 -0.62
C SER A 352 12.78 1.47 0.25
N CYS A 353 13.22 0.68 1.23
CA CYS A 353 12.33 -0.08 2.08
C CYS A 353 12.90 -0.26 3.48
N LEU A 354 12.03 -0.31 4.47
CA LEU A 354 12.32 -0.61 5.87
C LEU A 354 11.40 -1.69 6.38
N ARG A 355 11.93 -2.62 7.19
CA ARG A 355 11.15 -3.67 7.87
C ARG A 355 11.75 -4.00 9.22
N THR A 356 10.90 -4.04 10.22
CA THR A 356 11.26 -4.52 11.56
C THR A 356 11.12 -6.04 11.61
N SER A 357 12.06 -6.72 12.25
CA SER A 357 11.97 -8.17 12.44
C SER A 357 10.73 -8.54 13.23
N PRO A 358 10.13 -9.72 13.00
CA PRO A 358 8.89 -10.11 13.69
C PRO A 358 9.01 -10.16 15.22
N ASP A 359 10.21 -10.36 15.76
CA ASP A 359 10.50 -10.36 17.20
C ASP A 359 10.93 -8.97 17.74
N GLY A 360 11.11 -7.98 16.86
CA GLY A 360 11.51 -6.63 17.24
C GLY A 360 12.98 -6.47 17.64
N THR A 361 13.82 -7.50 17.45
CA THR A 361 15.23 -7.45 17.84
C THR A 361 16.10 -6.69 16.86
N ALA A 362 15.66 -6.56 15.60
CA ALA A 362 16.41 -5.91 14.55
C ALA A 362 15.48 -5.15 13.59
N ILE A 363 16.04 -4.20 12.87
CA ILE A 363 15.44 -3.61 11.68
C ILE A 363 16.33 -3.84 10.46
N CYS A 364 15.71 -4.00 9.32
CA CYS A 364 16.40 -4.03 8.04
C CYS A 364 16.07 -2.81 7.21
N SER A 365 17.07 -2.30 6.52
CA SER A 365 16.92 -1.24 5.52
C SER A 365 17.50 -1.70 4.18
N ALA A 366 16.73 -1.55 3.12
CA ALA A 366 17.16 -1.76 1.74
C ALA A 366 17.45 -0.42 1.07
N SER A 367 18.43 -0.39 0.17
CA SER A 367 18.86 0.84 -0.49
C SER A 367 19.23 0.65 -1.95
N TRP A 368 19.23 1.76 -2.67
CA TRP A 368 19.73 1.85 -4.02
C TRP A 368 21.26 1.73 -4.12
N ASP A 369 21.97 1.62 -2.98
CA ASP A 369 23.38 1.26 -2.93
C ASP A 369 23.64 -0.24 -3.16
N CYS A 370 22.61 -0.99 -3.58
CA CYS A 370 22.65 -2.44 -3.84
C CYS A 370 22.87 -3.28 -2.59
N THR A 371 22.69 -2.71 -1.39
CA THR A 371 22.89 -3.42 -0.12
C THR A 371 21.63 -3.39 0.74
N ILE A 372 21.56 -4.38 1.63
CA ILE A 372 20.60 -4.39 2.74
C ILE A 372 21.42 -4.35 4.03
N ARG A 373 20.98 -3.56 5.00
CA ARG A 373 21.65 -3.44 6.29
C ARG A 373 20.76 -3.86 7.42
N ILE A 374 21.32 -4.61 8.35
CA ILE A 374 20.64 -5.06 9.57
C ILE A 374 21.19 -4.25 10.75
N TRP A 375 20.28 -3.66 11.51
CA TRP A 375 20.55 -2.81 12.65
C TRP A 375 19.94 -3.42 13.91
N ALA A 376 20.69 -3.40 15.02
CA ALA A 376 20.23 -3.87 16.33
C ALA A 376 21.08 -3.24 17.45
#